data_f880291589c34d48997bcff87911f92f
#
_entry.id   f880291589c34d48997bcff87911f92f
#
_cell.length_a   1.000
_cell.length_b   1.000
_cell.length_c   1.000
_cell.angle_alpha   90.00
_cell.angle_beta   90.00
_cell.angle_gamma   90.00
#
_symmetry.space_group_name_H-M   'P 1'
#
loop_
_entity.id
_entity.type
_entity.pdbx_description
1 polymer ?
#
loop_
_entity_poly.entity_id
_entity_poly.type
_entity_poly.pdbx_seq_one_letter_code
_entity_poly.pdbx_strand_id
1 'polypeptide(L)'
;LKGQASKLLDISLKAASLQGVKTEKIDLYLYRIEPCIGCVSRDQQLCRFPCVIKDEANKIMNKILESDGMIISTPVYWYSPPGHLKNLIDRMTALENMIEIEGRSLLEGKVVGVIAVGNDSGAYSAASQIASILVTMGAAVPPWGIAFYARPEPADSNKSILEDAANVGRVVAKMVNMLQKIEWYDPDILN
;
A
#
# COMPACT_ATOMS: atom_id res chain seq x y z
N LEU A 1 -17.73 9.62 -8.05
CA LEU A 1 -17.16 10.94 -7.66
C LEU A 1 -15.65 10.76 -7.49
N LYS A 2 -14.84 11.46 -8.27
CA LYS A 2 -13.38 11.44 -8.09
C LYS A 2 -13.02 12.31 -6.87
N GLY A 3 -12.80 11.67 -5.71
CA GLY A 3 -12.31 12.34 -4.51
C GLY A 3 -10.87 12.86 -4.68
N GLN A 4 -10.39 13.71 -3.75
CA GLN A 4 -9.07 14.32 -3.81
C GLN A 4 -7.94 13.27 -3.82
N ALA A 5 -8.04 12.23 -2.99
CA ALA A 5 -7.08 11.11 -2.99
C ALA A 5 -7.00 10.42 -4.37
N SER A 6 -8.15 10.22 -5.04
CA SER A 6 -8.18 9.62 -6.38
C SER A 6 -7.50 10.50 -7.44
N LYS A 7 -7.63 11.83 -7.35
CA LYS A 7 -6.98 12.78 -8.27
C LYS A 7 -5.45 12.78 -8.08
N LEU A 8 -4.98 12.77 -6.83
CA LEU A 8 -3.53 12.69 -6.54
C LEU A 8 -2.96 11.35 -6.99
N LEU A 9 -3.71 10.26 -6.86
CA LEU A 9 -3.29 8.96 -7.40
C LEU A 9 -3.15 9.01 -8.93
N ASP A 10 -4.09 9.63 -9.65
CA ASP A 10 -4.01 9.76 -11.10
C ASP A 10 -2.72 10.49 -11.54
N ILE A 11 -2.32 11.55 -10.81
CA ILE A 11 -1.07 12.28 -11.03
C ILE A 11 0.13 11.37 -10.77
N SER A 12 0.11 10.65 -9.65
CA SER A 12 1.19 9.75 -9.26
C SER A 12 1.38 8.61 -10.28
N LEU A 13 0.30 7.97 -10.72
CA LEU A 13 0.35 6.92 -11.73
C LEU A 13 0.83 7.44 -13.09
N LYS A 14 0.43 8.65 -13.48
CA LYS A 14 0.95 9.30 -14.69
C LYS A 14 2.47 9.54 -14.58
N ALA A 15 2.95 10.02 -13.44
CA ALA A 15 4.38 10.23 -13.22
C ALA A 15 5.17 8.90 -13.21
N ALA A 16 4.59 7.83 -12.65
CA ALA A 16 5.16 6.49 -12.69
C ALA A 16 5.24 5.97 -14.14
N SER A 17 4.19 6.10 -14.93
CA SER A 17 4.18 5.63 -16.33
C SER A 17 5.24 6.33 -17.20
N LEU A 18 5.56 7.59 -16.91
CA LEU A 18 6.65 8.32 -17.56
C LEU A 18 8.06 7.75 -17.24
N GLN A 19 8.18 6.87 -16.24
CA GLN A 19 9.40 6.12 -15.94
C GLN A 19 9.44 4.75 -16.63
N GLY A 20 8.51 4.47 -17.54
CA GLY A 20 8.48 3.23 -18.34
C GLY A 20 7.79 2.05 -17.67
N VAL A 21 7.11 2.24 -16.54
CA VAL A 21 6.35 1.16 -15.88
C VAL A 21 4.89 1.17 -16.31
N LYS A 22 4.29 -0.02 -16.38
CA LYS A 22 2.85 -0.19 -16.61
C LYS A 22 2.11 0.06 -15.30
N THR A 23 1.02 0.83 -15.34
CA THR A 23 0.21 1.15 -14.17
C THR A 23 -1.23 0.67 -14.33
N GLU A 24 -1.83 0.23 -13.24
CA GLU A 24 -3.26 -0.09 -13.13
C GLU A 24 -3.82 0.62 -11.89
N LYS A 25 -5.03 1.15 -11.99
CA LYS A 25 -5.73 1.78 -10.87
C LYS A 25 -6.85 0.88 -10.37
N ILE A 26 -6.89 0.68 -9.06
CA ILE A 26 -7.92 -0.08 -8.36
C ILE A 26 -8.68 0.88 -7.44
N ASP A 27 -9.99 0.97 -7.57
CA ASP A 27 -10.85 1.67 -6.62
C ASP A 27 -11.43 0.64 -5.63
N LEU A 28 -10.96 0.68 -4.39
CA LEU A 28 -11.35 -0.30 -3.36
C LEU A 28 -12.85 -0.28 -3.05
N TYR A 29 -13.54 0.85 -3.23
CA TYR A 29 -14.99 0.93 -2.99
C TYR A 29 -15.84 0.12 -3.97
N LEU A 30 -15.24 -0.37 -5.05
CA LEU A 30 -15.91 -1.28 -6.01
C LEU A 30 -15.81 -2.75 -5.58
N TYR A 31 -15.10 -3.07 -4.50
CA TYR A 31 -14.84 -4.43 -4.06
C TYR A 31 -15.42 -4.65 -2.65
N ARG A 32 -15.99 -5.82 -2.43
CA ARG A 32 -16.42 -6.25 -1.10
C ARG A 32 -15.23 -6.84 -0.36
N ILE A 33 -14.83 -6.20 0.74
CA ILE A 33 -13.70 -6.60 1.57
C ILE A 33 -14.18 -6.73 3.02
N GLU A 34 -14.36 -7.95 3.48
CA GLU A 34 -14.77 -8.25 4.85
C GLU A 34 -13.61 -8.04 5.84
N PRO A 35 -13.89 -7.71 7.08
CA PRO A 35 -12.88 -7.60 8.13
C PRO A 35 -12.09 -8.90 8.32
N CYS A 36 -10.84 -8.78 8.76
CA CYS A 36 -10.02 -9.92 9.16
C CYS A 36 -10.61 -10.61 10.40
N ILE A 37 -10.62 -11.94 10.42
CA ILE A 37 -11.10 -12.74 11.56
C ILE A 37 -10.00 -13.19 12.51
N GLY A 38 -8.75 -12.75 12.29
CA GLY A 38 -7.61 -13.02 13.17
C GLY A 38 -7.25 -14.51 13.29
N CYS A 39 -7.40 -15.29 12.23
CA CYS A 39 -7.13 -16.76 12.27
C CYS A 39 -5.70 -17.09 12.70
N VAL A 40 -4.71 -16.21 12.39
CA VAL A 40 -3.31 -16.33 12.81
C VAL A 40 -3.14 -16.48 14.34
N SER A 41 -4.03 -15.87 15.12
CA SER A 41 -3.96 -15.93 16.58
C SER A 41 -4.34 -17.30 17.16
N ARG A 42 -4.99 -18.15 16.36
CA ARG A 42 -5.33 -19.54 16.77
C ARG A 42 -4.25 -20.51 16.35
N ASP A 43 -3.78 -20.37 15.14
CA ASP A 43 -2.74 -21.18 14.53
C ASP A 43 -2.16 -20.41 13.35
N GLN A 44 -0.86 -20.14 13.35
CA GLN A 44 -0.16 -19.44 12.28
C GLN A 44 -0.36 -20.12 10.92
N GLN A 45 -0.45 -21.45 10.88
CA GLN A 45 -0.66 -22.23 9.66
C GLN A 45 -2.03 -21.99 9.00
N LEU A 46 -3.01 -21.44 9.73
CA LEU A 46 -4.33 -21.12 9.19
C LEU A 46 -4.35 -19.79 8.41
N CYS A 47 -3.40 -18.89 8.68
CA CYS A 47 -3.31 -17.61 7.99
C CYS A 47 -2.34 -17.70 6.82
N ARG A 48 -2.86 -18.03 5.65
CA ARG A 48 -2.07 -18.19 4.42
C ARG A 48 -2.77 -17.56 3.22
N PHE A 49 -2.01 -17.34 2.18
CA PHE A 49 -2.57 -16.95 0.88
C PHE A 49 -2.90 -18.19 0.02
N PRO A 50 -4.09 -18.24 -0.62
CA PRO A 50 -5.18 -17.26 -0.55
C PRO A 50 -5.89 -17.26 0.80
N CYS A 51 -6.32 -16.07 1.27
CA CYS A 51 -7.05 -15.95 2.53
C CYS A 51 -8.36 -16.73 2.51
N VAL A 52 -8.70 -17.35 3.66
CA VAL A 52 -9.87 -18.26 3.79
C VAL A 52 -11.22 -17.55 3.63
N ILE A 53 -11.27 -16.21 3.84
CA ILE A 53 -12.51 -15.45 3.70
C ILE A 53 -12.88 -15.31 2.23
N LYS A 54 -14.07 -15.77 1.88
CA LYS A 54 -14.57 -15.77 0.49
C LYS A 54 -15.20 -14.43 0.12
N ASP A 55 -14.34 -13.48 -0.22
CA ASP A 55 -14.71 -12.16 -0.72
C ASP A 55 -13.77 -11.72 -1.84
N GLU A 56 -13.77 -10.42 -2.16
CA GLU A 56 -12.96 -9.91 -3.26
C GLU A 56 -11.54 -9.47 -2.84
N ALA A 57 -11.19 -9.55 -1.55
CA ALA A 57 -9.84 -9.20 -1.09
C ALA A 57 -8.76 -10.07 -1.78
N ASN A 58 -9.01 -11.36 -1.99
CA ASN A 58 -8.07 -12.24 -2.69
C ASN A 58 -7.80 -11.79 -4.14
N LYS A 59 -8.80 -11.20 -4.83
CA LYS A 59 -8.58 -10.65 -6.18
C LYS A 59 -7.61 -9.47 -6.17
N ILE A 60 -7.71 -8.59 -5.14
CA ILE A 60 -6.83 -7.44 -4.99
C ILE A 60 -5.44 -7.91 -4.58
N MET A 61 -5.34 -8.85 -3.64
CA MET A 61 -4.07 -9.43 -3.22
C MET A 61 -3.34 -10.11 -4.38
N ASN A 62 -4.05 -10.82 -5.28
CA ASN A 62 -3.45 -11.35 -6.51
C ASN A 62 -2.85 -10.24 -7.38
N LYS A 63 -3.56 -9.12 -7.59
CA LYS A 63 -3.02 -7.97 -8.34
C LYS A 63 -1.81 -7.35 -7.67
N ILE A 64 -1.78 -7.30 -6.35
CA ILE A 64 -0.59 -6.87 -5.59
C ILE A 64 0.57 -7.84 -5.83
N LEU A 65 0.33 -9.15 -5.84
CA LEU A 65 1.38 -10.15 -6.11
C LEU A 65 1.92 -10.09 -7.52
N GLU A 66 1.07 -9.81 -8.52
CA GLU A 66 1.43 -9.66 -9.93
C GLU A 66 2.20 -8.34 -10.22
N SER A 67 2.17 -7.38 -9.29
CA SER A 67 2.86 -6.09 -9.44
C SER A 67 4.20 -6.07 -8.72
N ASP A 68 5.13 -5.26 -9.20
CA ASP A 68 6.43 -5.01 -8.54
C ASP A 68 6.34 -3.90 -7.48
N GLY A 69 5.29 -3.10 -7.53
CA GLY A 69 5.05 -2.04 -6.55
C GLY A 69 3.61 -1.58 -6.52
N MET A 70 3.27 -0.79 -5.50
CA MET A 70 1.93 -0.22 -5.33
C MET A 70 2.00 1.20 -4.78
N ILE A 71 0.98 1.99 -5.10
CA ILE A 71 0.78 3.32 -4.51
C ILE A 71 -0.59 3.33 -3.85
N ILE A 72 -0.62 3.52 -2.54
CA ILE A 72 -1.85 3.62 -1.77
C ILE A 72 -2.19 5.10 -1.62
N SER A 73 -3.31 5.52 -2.19
CA SER A 73 -3.83 6.88 -2.00
C SER A 73 -5.16 6.81 -1.27
N THR A 74 -5.27 7.51 -0.14
CA THR A 74 -6.37 7.36 0.80
C THR A 74 -6.87 8.69 1.36
N PRO A 75 -8.17 8.85 1.58
CA PRO A 75 -8.65 9.87 2.49
C PRO A 75 -8.30 9.52 3.93
N VAL A 76 -8.35 10.51 4.82
CA VAL A 76 -8.13 10.35 6.25
C VAL A 76 -9.45 10.45 6.98
N TYR A 77 -9.76 9.46 7.80
CA TYR A 77 -10.91 9.45 8.69
C TYR A 77 -10.42 9.25 10.13
N TRP A 78 -10.60 10.28 10.95
CA TRP A 78 -10.19 10.24 12.35
C TRP A 78 -8.73 9.78 12.53
N TYR A 79 -7.78 10.48 11.86
CA TYR A 79 -6.33 10.26 11.93
C TYR A 79 -5.83 8.95 11.33
N SER A 80 -6.71 8.14 10.74
CA SER A 80 -6.39 6.81 10.20
C SER A 80 -6.92 6.61 8.78
N PRO A 81 -6.48 5.59 8.07
CA PRO A 81 -7.12 5.19 6.82
C PRO A 81 -8.58 4.75 7.07
N PRO A 82 -9.46 4.87 6.07
CA PRO A 82 -10.84 4.36 6.16
C PRO A 82 -10.86 2.87 6.50
N GLY A 83 -11.91 2.43 7.21
CA GLY A 83 -12.08 1.03 7.60
C GLY A 83 -11.99 0.06 6.43
N HIS A 84 -12.49 0.45 5.27
CA HIS A 84 -12.42 -0.39 4.05
C HIS A 84 -10.98 -0.68 3.60
N LEU A 85 -10.11 0.34 3.60
CA LEU A 85 -8.68 0.15 3.33
C LEU A 85 -8.02 -0.62 4.49
N LYS A 86 -8.39 -0.33 5.73
CA LYS A 86 -7.86 -1.06 6.89
C LYS A 86 -8.21 -2.54 6.84
N ASN A 87 -9.41 -2.90 6.42
CA ASN A 87 -9.79 -4.30 6.20
C ASN A 87 -8.83 -4.99 5.22
N LEU A 88 -8.51 -4.35 4.08
CA LEU A 88 -7.55 -4.92 3.12
C LEU A 88 -6.17 -5.10 3.76
N ILE A 89 -5.67 -4.06 4.45
CA ILE A 89 -4.36 -4.11 5.12
C ILE A 89 -4.32 -5.27 6.14
N ASP A 90 -5.35 -5.42 6.97
CA ASP A 90 -5.42 -6.52 7.94
C ASP A 90 -5.48 -7.89 7.26
N ARG A 91 -6.12 -7.97 6.09
CA ARG A 91 -6.18 -9.20 5.29
C ARG A 91 -4.85 -9.53 4.60
N MET A 92 -4.00 -8.52 4.34
CA MET A 92 -2.64 -8.72 3.80
C MET A 92 -1.72 -9.46 4.79
N THR A 93 -2.11 -9.64 6.06
CA THR A 93 -1.45 -10.60 6.96
C THR A 93 -1.32 -11.98 6.31
N ALA A 94 -2.27 -12.40 5.45
CA ALA A 94 -2.16 -13.65 4.72
C ALA A 94 -1.00 -13.70 3.71
N LEU A 95 -0.49 -12.55 3.26
CA LEU A 95 0.69 -12.44 2.39
C LEU A 95 1.97 -12.40 3.22
N GLU A 96 1.95 -11.65 4.31
CA GLU A 96 3.09 -11.50 5.21
C GLU A 96 3.37 -12.81 5.95
N ASN A 97 2.35 -13.48 6.51
CA ASN A 97 2.49 -14.70 7.29
C ASN A 97 2.99 -15.92 6.47
N MET A 98 3.12 -15.77 5.15
CA MET A 98 3.81 -16.78 4.34
C MET A 98 5.28 -16.95 4.76
N ILE A 99 5.85 -16.01 5.51
CA ILE A 99 7.18 -16.15 6.13
C ILE A 99 7.25 -17.38 7.05
N GLU A 100 6.18 -17.66 7.80
CA GLU A 100 6.08 -18.83 8.69
C GLU A 100 5.80 -20.15 7.95
N ILE A 101 5.37 -20.07 6.69
CA ILE A 101 4.94 -21.22 5.90
C ILE A 101 5.94 -21.56 4.79
N GLU A 102 6.48 -20.54 4.13
CA GLU A 102 7.37 -20.66 2.97
C GLU A 102 8.74 -19.99 3.18
N GLY A 103 8.99 -19.44 4.39
CA GLY A 103 10.26 -18.80 4.76
C GLY A 103 10.40 -17.36 4.26
N ARG A 104 9.38 -16.79 3.60
CA ARG A 104 9.41 -15.39 3.12
C ARG A 104 8.03 -14.77 3.04
N SER A 105 7.96 -13.47 3.31
CA SER A 105 6.76 -12.68 3.02
C SER A 105 6.54 -12.53 1.51
N LEU A 106 5.30 -12.68 1.04
CA LEU A 106 4.97 -12.42 -0.38
C LEU A 106 4.97 -10.91 -0.75
N LEU A 107 5.12 -10.04 0.25
CA LEU A 107 5.30 -8.60 0.05
C LEU A 107 6.77 -8.18 -0.01
N GLU A 108 7.68 -9.11 0.26
CA GLU A 108 9.10 -8.85 0.25
C GLU A 108 9.58 -8.40 -1.14
N GLY A 109 10.33 -7.30 -1.15
CA GLY A 109 10.87 -6.70 -2.36
C GLY A 109 9.88 -5.86 -3.19
N LYS A 110 8.60 -5.74 -2.78
CA LYS A 110 7.66 -4.82 -3.42
C LYS A 110 7.89 -3.39 -2.96
N VAL A 111 7.77 -2.45 -3.89
CA VAL A 111 7.95 -1.01 -3.59
C VAL A 111 6.63 -0.35 -3.32
N VAL A 112 6.55 0.45 -2.24
CA VAL A 112 5.31 1.08 -1.82
C VAL A 112 5.43 2.60 -1.71
N GLY A 113 4.48 3.32 -2.32
CA GLY A 113 4.24 4.74 -2.10
C GLY A 113 2.92 4.97 -1.36
N VAL A 114 2.85 6.04 -0.56
CA VAL A 114 1.65 6.38 0.20
C VAL A 114 1.28 7.85 0.01
N ILE A 115 0.00 8.12 -0.27
CA ILE A 115 -0.57 9.46 -0.36
C ILE A 115 -1.79 9.53 0.56
N ALA A 116 -1.79 10.43 1.53
CA ALA A 116 -2.93 10.62 2.44
C ALA A 116 -3.49 12.03 2.36
N VAL A 117 -4.82 12.15 2.30
CA VAL A 117 -5.52 13.44 2.16
C VAL A 117 -6.57 13.60 3.25
N GLY A 118 -6.40 14.62 4.07
CA GLY A 118 -7.37 15.05 5.10
C GLY A 118 -7.80 16.51 4.89
N ASN A 119 -8.81 16.95 5.62
CA ASN A 119 -9.30 18.34 5.53
C ASN A 119 -8.51 19.30 6.44
N ASP A 120 -8.01 18.81 7.59
CA ASP A 120 -7.44 19.64 8.65
C ASP A 120 -6.25 19.01 9.35
N SER A 121 -6.30 17.69 9.62
CA SER A 121 -5.30 17.01 10.42
C SER A 121 -5.24 15.49 10.11
N GLY A 122 -4.25 14.79 10.71
CA GLY A 122 -4.14 13.33 10.66
C GLY A 122 -3.58 12.73 9.38
N ALA A 123 -3.34 13.51 8.31
CA ALA A 123 -2.87 12.95 7.04
C ALA A 123 -1.46 12.34 7.18
N TYR A 124 -0.54 13.01 7.89
CA TYR A 124 0.77 12.43 8.17
C TYR A 124 0.67 11.15 9.01
N SER A 125 -0.19 11.15 10.05
CA SER A 125 -0.38 9.98 10.91
C SER A 125 -0.90 8.77 10.11
N ALA A 126 -1.91 8.96 9.27
CA ALA A 126 -2.45 7.90 8.42
C ALA A 126 -1.41 7.38 7.40
N ALA A 127 -0.65 8.28 6.76
CA ALA A 127 0.38 7.90 5.81
C ALA A 127 1.52 7.11 6.48
N SER A 128 2.00 7.58 7.63
CA SER A 128 3.06 6.92 8.40
C SER A 128 2.62 5.55 8.91
N GLN A 129 1.37 5.43 9.37
CA GLN A 129 0.82 4.16 9.82
C GLN A 129 0.81 3.12 8.69
N ILE A 130 0.32 3.49 7.50
CA ILE A 130 0.30 2.60 6.34
C ILE A 130 1.73 2.20 5.94
N ALA A 131 2.62 3.17 5.83
CA ALA A 131 4.02 2.91 5.44
C ALA A 131 4.72 1.98 6.44
N SER A 132 4.58 2.22 7.75
CA SER A 132 5.18 1.38 8.79
C SER A 132 4.66 -0.05 8.75
N ILE A 133 3.35 -0.25 8.57
CA ILE A 133 2.77 -1.59 8.45
C ILE A 133 3.36 -2.32 7.25
N LEU A 134 3.42 -1.67 6.09
CA LEU A 134 3.89 -2.32 4.86
C LEU A 134 5.40 -2.61 4.88
N VAL A 135 6.19 -1.75 5.52
CA VAL A 135 7.62 -2.02 5.77
C VAL A 135 7.77 -3.24 6.69
N THR A 136 6.97 -3.33 7.75
CA THR A 136 6.98 -4.51 8.65
C THR A 136 6.56 -5.79 7.92
N MET A 137 5.71 -5.67 6.89
CA MET A 137 5.32 -6.80 6.04
C MET A 137 6.36 -7.15 4.96
N GLY A 138 7.50 -6.46 4.89
CA GLY A 138 8.61 -6.74 3.97
C GLY A 138 8.67 -5.85 2.72
N ALA A 139 7.78 -4.87 2.57
CA ALA A 139 7.82 -3.94 1.45
C ALA A 139 8.82 -2.79 1.67
N ALA A 140 9.36 -2.22 0.58
CA ALA A 140 10.29 -1.11 0.60
C ALA A 140 9.58 0.21 0.30
N VAL A 141 9.78 1.23 1.13
CA VAL A 141 9.31 2.60 0.87
C VAL A 141 10.47 3.47 0.42
N PRO A 142 10.46 4.01 -0.80
CA PRO A 142 11.55 4.84 -1.30
C PRO A 142 11.62 6.19 -0.57
N PRO A 143 12.78 6.85 -0.55
CA PRO A 143 12.87 8.26 -0.19
C PRO A 143 11.86 9.07 -1.04
N TRP A 144 11.13 10.03 -0.42
CA TRP A 144 10.04 10.79 -1.05
C TRP A 144 8.82 9.94 -1.47
N GLY A 145 8.72 8.70 -1.01
CA GLY A 145 7.61 7.79 -1.30
C GLY A 145 6.34 8.06 -0.48
N ILE A 146 6.34 9.11 0.36
CA ILE A 146 5.21 9.47 1.20
C ILE A 146 4.83 10.93 0.92
N ALA A 147 3.55 11.16 0.59
CA ALA A 147 2.97 12.50 0.48
C ALA A 147 1.71 12.60 1.36
N PHE A 148 1.47 13.76 1.94
CA PHE A 148 0.29 14.00 2.76
C PHE A 148 -0.19 15.44 2.63
N TYR A 149 -1.52 15.61 2.71
CA TYR A 149 -2.18 16.89 2.60
C TYR A 149 -3.30 16.99 3.65
N ALA A 150 -3.27 18.02 4.46
CA ALA A 150 -4.25 18.26 5.53
C ALA A 150 -4.61 19.73 5.57
N ARG A 151 -5.49 20.15 4.64
CA ARG A 151 -5.98 21.54 4.54
C ARG A 151 -7.42 21.53 4.05
N PRO A 152 -8.21 22.60 4.38
CA PRO A 152 -9.60 22.75 3.91
C PRO A 152 -9.69 22.94 2.39
N GLU A 153 -8.69 23.58 1.78
CA GLU A 153 -8.68 23.83 0.34
C GLU A 153 -8.50 22.51 -0.44
N PRO A 154 -9.12 22.39 -1.63
CA PRO A 154 -8.95 21.22 -2.47
C PRO A 154 -7.47 20.95 -2.79
N ALA A 155 -7.02 19.69 -2.64
CA ALA A 155 -5.63 19.32 -2.91
C ALA A 155 -5.22 19.60 -4.37
N ASP A 156 -6.15 19.50 -5.31
CA ASP A 156 -5.91 19.77 -6.74
C ASP A 156 -5.69 21.24 -7.07
N SER A 157 -5.94 22.16 -6.13
CA SER A 157 -5.59 23.59 -6.25
C SER A 157 -4.20 23.92 -5.66
N ASN A 158 -3.55 22.99 -4.99
CA ASN A 158 -2.29 23.22 -4.30
C ASN A 158 -1.11 22.60 -5.05
N LYS A 159 -0.26 23.44 -5.65
CA LYS A 159 0.87 23.02 -6.49
C LYS A 159 1.83 22.08 -5.75
N SER A 160 2.13 22.35 -4.48
CA SER A 160 3.10 21.55 -3.70
C SER A 160 2.67 20.10 -3.58
N ILE A 161 1.42 19.84 -3.19
CA ILE A 161 0.95 18.45 -3.08
C ILE A 161 0.81 17.74 -4.43
N LEU A 162 0.56 18.48 -5.53
CA LEU A 162 0.57 17.90 -6.87
C LEU A 162 1.98 17.44 -7.26
N GLU A 163 2.99 18.25 -6.94
CA GLU A 163 4.40 17.93 -7.14
C GLU A 163 4.83 16.74 -6.26
N ASP A 164 4.43 16.72 -4.99
CA ASP A 164 4.71 15.62 -4.08
C ASP A 164 4.07 14.31 -4.56
N ALA A 165 2.80 14.34 -4.97
CA ALA A 165 2.12 13.17 -5.53
C ALA A 165 2.81 12.64 -6.80
N ALA A 166 3.25 13.55 -7.69
CA ALA A 166 4.02 13.17 -8.87
C ALA A 166 5.37 12.54 -8.49
N ASN A 167 6.06 13.08 -7.48
CA ASN A 167 7.32 12.51 -6.98
C ASN A 167 7.13 11.13 -6.37
N VAL A 168 6.05 10.88 -5.60
CA VAL A 168 5.73 9.53 -5.10
C VAL A 168 5.69 8.53 -6.27
N GLY A 169 4.95 8.83 -7.33
CA GLY A 169 4.88 7.95 -8.51
C GLY A 169 6.24 7.72 -9.16
N ARG A 170 6.99 8.81 -9.34
CA ARG A 170 8.32 8.78 -9.96
C ARG A 170 9.30 7.93 -9.15
N VAL A 171 9.38 8.11 -7.83
CA VAL A 171 10.36 7.39 -7.01
C VAL A 171 9.99 5.92 -6.81
N VAL A 172 8.70 5.60 -6.70
CA VAL A 172 8.23 4.21 -6.68
C VAL A 172 8.67 3.49 -7.96
N ALA A 173 8.36 4.07 -9.12
CA ALA A 173 8.74 3.47 -10.41
C ALA A 173 10.27 3.36 -10.58
N LYS A 174 11.04 4.36 -10.13
CA LYS A 174 12.50 4.28 -10.17
C LYS A 174 13.05 3.18 -9.29
N MET A 175 12.52 3.04 -8.06
CA MET A 175 12.98 2.00 -7.15
C MET A 175 12.61 0.61 -7.66
N VAL A 176 11.41 0.43 -8.23
CA VAL A 176 11.01 -0.81 -8.92
C VAL A 176 12.03 -1.20 -9.99
N ASN A 177 12.43 -0.25 -10.83
CA ASN A 177 13.41 -0.49 -11.90
C ASN A 177 14.84 -0.78 -11.38
N MET A 178 15.15 -0.40 -10.14
CA MET A 178 16.49 -0.57 -9.52
C MET A 178 16.56 -1.82 -8.66
N LEU A 179 15.44 -2.23 -8.03
CA LEU A 179 15.43 -3.39 -7.15
C LEU A 179 15.48 -4.66 -7.97
N GLN A 180 16.54 -5.42 -7.77
CA GLN A 180 16.61 -6.84 -8.13
C GLN A 180 15.90 -7.65 -7.04
N LYS A 181 15.62 -8.92 -7.30
CA LYS A 181 15.11 -9.85 -6.28
C LYS A 181 16.18 -9.99 -5.18
N ILE A 182 15.94 -9.32 -4.06
CA ILE A 182 16.80 -9.35 -2.88
C ILE A 182 15.99 -10.04 -1.79
N GLU A 183 16.61 -10.98 -1.10
CA GLU A 183 16.08 -11.52 0.14
C GLU A 183 16.44 -10.53 1.26
N TRP A 184 15.40 -9.96 1.89
CA TRP A 184 15.58 -8.95 2.94
C TRP A 184 15.61 -9.53 4.34
N TYR A 185 14.96 -10.66 4.53
CA TYR A 185 14.81 -11.32 5.80
C TYR A 185 15.45 -12.70 5.76
N ASP A 186 16.32 -12.96 6.71
CA ASP A 186 16.97 -14.26 6.91
C ASP A 186 16.50 -14.82 8.25
N PRO A 187 15.62 -15.85 8.26
CA PRO A 187 15.15 -16.47 9.49
C PRO A 187 16.25 -17.22 10.24
N ASP A 188 17.35 -17.59 9.56
CA ASP A 188 18.43 -18.42 10.09
C ASP A 188 19.69 -17.60 10.45
N ILE A 189 19.60 -16.28 10.46
CA ILE A 189 20.76 -15.37 10.66
C ILE A 189 21.52 -15.60 11.98
N LEU A 190 20.88 -16.24 12.97
CA LEU A 190 21.51 -16.58 14.25
C LEU A 190 21.91 -18.06 14.36
N ASN A 191 21.66 -18.86 13.34
CA ASN A 191 22.03 -20.27 13.24
C ASN A 191 23.31 -20.44 12.40
#